data_6c806d3a3596502dbf73e0934743e418
#
_entry.id   6c806d3a3596502dbf73e0934743e418
#
_cell.length_a   1.000
_cell.length_b   1.000
_cell.length_c   1.000
_cell.angle_alpha   90.00
_cell.angle_beta   90.00
_cell.angle_gamma   90.00
#
_symmetry.space_group_name_H-M   'P 1'
#
loop_
_entity.id
_entity.type
_entity.pdbx_description
1 polymer ?
#
loop_
_entity_poly.entity_id
_entity_poly.type
_entity_poly.pdbx_seq_one_letter_code
_entity_poly.pdbx_strand_id
1 'polypeptide(L)'
;MYKRQVLERAKAKVVKHYRKVYADHELEQETGYSEVFKPVMPPPLLAHSYASASVVTDVLMKKYVDAMPLYRQEQMWKRMGVELKRGTMANWVIQVADLYLRPFWKRIRSELLTQSTIHADETVIQVLKEKGKPATSESRMWVYSSAKRADIQLRCFEYRESRSGKWAKTFLEGFSGVLITDGYSGYNKVQDAKRAGCWAHMRRKWLEAMPEGADAKTCKAAQGYEFCNRLFELERQFEGLTTEERLIQRKEKSGPILEAYWTWLYTIPRPTGKLKDAVTYAQNQKAHLSAFLEHGEIEISNNQVENAIRPFVVGRKGWLFADTPQGAEASAIIYSLMETAKANHLRLDDYLLHLLSILPERAEQRKDFEMDDLLPWSEEMKSWFSAV
;
A
#
# COMPACT_ATOMS: atom_id res chain seq x y z
N MET A 1 -9.72 36.33 27.13
CA MET A 1 -9.48 34.94 27.50
C MET A 1 -8.17 34.51 26.83
N TYR A 2 -7.17 34.06 27.60
CA TYR A 2 -5.87 33.65 27.08
C TYR A 2 -5.83 32.12 27.01
N LYS A 3 -5.51 31.55 25.83
CA LYS A 3 -5.36 30.10 25.63
C LYS A 3 -3.89 29.77 25.38
N ARG A 4 -3.35 28.78 26.04
CA ARG A 4 -1.97 28.28 25.88
C ARG A 4 -2.02 26.77 25.68
N GLN A 5 -1.28 26.28 24.67
CA GLN A 5 -1.09 24.85 24.44
C GLN A 5 0.06 24.34 25.34
N VAL A 6 -0.16 23.19 25.96
CA VAL A 6 0.86 22.48 26.76
C VAL A 6 1.03 21.09 26.18
N LEU A 7 2.26 20.70 25.85
CA LEU A 7 2.61 19.36 25.39
C LEU A 7 3.03 18.51 26.61
N GLU A 8 2.27 17.47 26.90
CA GLU A 8 2.68 16.45 27.85
C GLU A 8 3.61 15.42 27.15
N ARG A 9 4.73 15.12 27.82
CA ARG A 9 5.67 14.13 27.27
C ARG A 9 5.11 12.73 27.42
N ALA A 10 5.25 11.91 26.35
CA ALA A 10 4.92 10.49 26.42
C ALA A 10 5.73 9.78 27.52
N LYS A 11 5.08 8.87 28.23
CA LYS A 11 5.69 8.10 29.34
C LYS A 11 5.54 6.61 29.05
N ALA A 12 6.64 5.86 29.20
CA ALA A 12 6.57 4.40 29.25
C ALA A 12 6.29 3.95 30.68
N LYS A 13 5.39 2.97 30.82
CA LYS A 13 5.05 2.36 32.12
C LYS A 13 5.32 0.86 32.03
N VAL A 14 5.90 0.29 33.10
CA VAL A 14 6.00 -1.16 33.26
C VAL A 14 4.78 -1.61 34.05
N VAL A 15 3.96 -2.48 33.45
CA VAL A 15 2.82 -3.10 34.11
C VAL A 15 3.23 -4.51 34.53
N LYS A 16 3.14 -4.82 35.81
CA LYS A 16 3.42 -6.15 36.36
C LYS A 16 2.08 -6.87 36.59
N HIS A 17 1.94 -8.00 35.94
CA HIS A 17 0.77 -8.88 36.13
C HIS A 17 1.12 -9.95 37.15
N TYR A 18 0.34 -10.08 38.20
CA TYR A 18 0.49 -11.10 39.23
C TYR A 18 -0.67 -12.11 39.10
N ARG A 19 -0.32 -13.37 39.08
CA ARG A 19 -1.29 -14.49 39.12
C ARG A 19 -1.11 -15.26 40.41
N LYS A 20 -2.18 -15.35 41.22
CA LYS A 20 -2.21 -16.25 42.36
C LYS A 20 -2.37 -17.69 41.88
N VAL A 21 -1.64 -18.59 42.45
CA VAL A 21 -1.73 -20.02 42.21
C VAL A 21 -2.24 -20.65 43.48
N TYR A 22 -3.24 -21.49 43.38
CA TYR A 22 -3.85 -22.19 44.53
C TYR A 22 -3.53 -23.67 44.39
N ALA A 23 -3.18 -24.31 45.51
CA ALA A 23 -3.06 -25.75 45.61
C ALA A 23 -4.18 -26.27 46.53
N ASP A 24 -4.79 -27.37 46.16
CA ASP A 24 -5.76 -28.06 47.03
C ASP A 24 -5.03 -28.95 48.01
N HIS A 25 -4.86 -28.50 49.23
CA HIS A 25 -4.19 -29.21 50.30
C HIS A 25 -5.03 -30.36 50.89
N GLU A 26 -6.37 -30.28 50.81
CA GLU A 26 -7.25 -31.36 51.29
C GLU A 26 -7.11 -32.57 50.34
N LEU A 27 -7.18 -32.33 49.04
CA LEU A 27 -6.97 -33.35 48.03
C LEU A 27 -5.56 -33.95 48.09
N GLU A 28 -4.56 -33.16 48.42
CA GLU A 28 -3.16 -33.65 48.59
C GLU A 28 -3.03 -34.56 49.78
N GLN A 29 -3.70 -34.29 50.88
CA GLN A 29 -3.71 -35.15 52.07
C GLN A 29 -4.43 -36.48 51.81
N GLU A 30 -5.52 -36.49 51.03
CA GLU A 30 -6.31 -37.67 50.73
C GLU A 30 -5.67 -38.59 49.65
N THR A 31 -5.09 -38.00 48.63
CA THR A 31 -4.66 -38.71 47.41
C THR A 31 -3.15 -38.76 47.23
N GLY A 32 -2.37 -37.96 47.96
CA GLY A 32 -0.94 -37.80 47.80
C GLY A 32 -0.56 -36.95 46.57
N TYR A 33 -1.54 -36.33 45.85
CA TYR A 33 -1.32 -35.49 44.70
C TYR A 33 -1.97 -34.11 44.94
N SER A 34 -1.18 -33.04 44.69
CA SER A 34 -1.67 -31.67 44.81
C SER A 34 -2.24 -31.21 43.46
N GLU A 35 -3.50 -30.86 43.42
CA GLU A 35 -4.12 -30.20 42.27
C GLU A 35 -3.85 -28.70 42.33
N VAL A 36 -3.27 -28.16 41.26
CA VAL A 36 -2.85 -26.76 41.19
C VAL A 36 -3.79 -25.99 40.28
N PHE A 37 -4.56 -25.06 40.87
CA PHE A 37 -5.48 -24.17 40.17
C PHE A 37 -4.78 -22.87 39.80
N LYS A 38 -4.75 -22.58 38.49
CA LYS A 38 -4.19 -21.34 37.94
C LYS A 38 -5.27 -20.60 37.16
N PRO A 39 -5.60 -19.34 37.50
CA PRO A 39 -6.54 -18.57 36.70
C PRO A 39 -6.01 -18.37 35.28
N VAL A 40 -6.94 -18.38 34.31
CA VAL A 40 -6.61 -18.06 32.92
C VAL A 40 -6.16 -16.60 32.85
N MET A 41 -5.07 -16.32 32.16
CA MET A 41 -4.60 -14.98 31.88
C MET A 41 -4.85 -14.63 30.42
N PRO A 42 -5.13 -13.35 30.09
CA PRO A 42 -5.18 -12.93 28.70
C PRO A 42 -3.87 -13.30 27.98
N PRO A 43 -3.93 -13.81 26.76
CA PRO A 43 -2.75 -14.15 26.01
C PRO A 43 -1.87 -12.90 25.77
N PRO A 44 -0.54 -13.02 25.90
CA PRO A 44 0.36 -11.94 25.55
C PRO A 44 0.32 -11.71 24.03
N LEU A 45 0.55 -10.47 23.59
CA LEU A 45 0.63 -10.16 22.16
C LEU A 45 1.66 -11.06 21.43
N LEU A 46 2.80 -11.28 22.04
CA LEU A 46 3.85 -12.19 21.56
C LEU A 46 4.34 -13.08 22.70
N ALA A 47 4.38 -14.38 22.47
CA ALA A 47 4.87 -15.33 23.45
C ALA A 47 6.33 -15.02 23.85
N HIS A 48 6.63 -15.19 25.15
CA HIS A 48 7.97 -14.94 25.72
C HIS A 48 8.50 -13.52 25.48
N SER A 49 7.59 -12.53 25.33
CA SER A 49 7.95 -11.15 25.10
C SER A 49 7.20 -10.22 26.07
N TYR A 50 7.81 -9.09 26.36
CA TYR A 50 7.18 -7.97 27.08
C TYR A 50 6.51 -6.94 26.16
N ALA A 51 6.32 -7.31 24.87
CA ALA A 51 5.65 -6.48 23.88
C ALA A 51 4.17 -6.29 24.26
N SER A 52 3.76 -5.08 24.59
CA SER A 52 2.36 -4.72 24.71
C SER A 52 1.81 -4.21 23.37
N ALA A 53 0.50 -4.35 23.17
CA ALA A 53 -0.17 -3.81 21.99
C ALA A 53 0.17 -2.33 21.75
N SER A 54 0.15 -1.50 22.80
CA SER A 54 0.43 -0.06 22.70
C SER A 54 1.87 0.26 22.28
N VAL A 55 2.87 -0.47 22.81
CA VAL A 55 4.28 -0.23 22.42
C VAL A 55 4.54 -0.69 21.00
N VAL A 56 3.96 -1.82 20.60
CA VAL A 56 4.12 -2.30 19.20
C VAL A 56 3.40 -1.39 18.23
N THR A 57 2.20 -0.91 18.54
CA THR A 57 1.49 0.12 17.74
C THR A 57 2.38 1.36 17.56
N ASP A 58 2.96 1.88 18.64
CA ASP A 58 3.85 3.04 18.58
C ASP A 58 5.09 2.79 17.68
N VAL A 59 5.69 1.60 17.77
CA VAL A 59 6.81 1.20 16.89
C VAL A 59 6.38 1.15 15.42
N LEU A 60 5.20 0.59 15.11
CA LEU A 60 4.66 0.50 13.76
C LEU A 60 4.35 1.90 13.21
N MET A 61 3.65 2.74 13.97
CA MET A 61 3.30 4.11 13.57
C MET A 61 4.55 4.92 13.26
N LYS A 62 5.51 4.95 14.16
CA LYS A 62 6.78 5.67 13.94
C LYS A 62 7.54 5.16 12.71
N LYS A 63 7.55 3.84 12.46
CA LYS A 63 8.28 3.29 11.32
C LYS A 63 7.58 3.54 9.99
N TYR A 64 6.27 3.31 9.92
CA TYR A 64 5.54 3.23 8.66
C TYR A 64 4.76 4.51 8.32
N VAL A 65 4.45 5.35 9.31
CA VAL A 65 3.80 6.66 9.10
C VAL A 65 4.81 7.79 9.19
N ASP A 66 5.60 7.82 10.28
CA ASP A 66 6.55 8.90 10.53
C ASP A 66 7.91 8.70 9.85
N ALA A 67 8.07 7.61 9.09
CA ALA A 67 9.31 7.25 8.40
C ALA A 67 10.54 7.16 9.33
N MET A 68 10.32 6.91 10.63
CA MET A 68 11.38 6.83 11.64
C MET A 68 11.98 5.41 11.69
N PRO A 69 13.24 5.20 11.27
CA PRO A 69 13.86 3.88 11.29
C PRO A 69 14.08 3.38 12.72
N LEU A 70 14.10 2.05 12.90
CA LEU A 70 14.18 1.42 14.22
C LEU A 70 15.41 1.85 15.02
N TYR A 71 16.55 2.17 14.39
CA TYR A 71 17.72 2.66 15.11
C TYR A 71 17.49 4.05 15.75
N ARG A 72 16.70 4.93 15.10
CA ARG A 72 16.32 6.22 15.70
C ARG A 72 15.30 6.03 16.81
N GLN A 73 14.39 5.08 16.68
CA GLN A 73 13.46 4.70 17.75
C GLN A 73 14.22 4.15 18.97
N GLU A 74 15.23 3.28 18.77
CA GLU A 74 16.11 2.79 19.83
C GLU A 74 16.74 3.95 20.61
N GLN A 75 17.28 4.97 19.92
CA GLN A 75 17.83 6.16 20.55
C GLN A 75 16.77 7.01 21.27
N MET A 76 15.56 7.07 20.72
CA MET A 76 14.43 7.76 21.37
C MET A 76 14.05 7.06 22.67
N TRP A 77 13.87 5.73 22.66
CA TRP A 77 13.56 4.93 23.84
C TRP A 77 14.63 5.07 24.93
N LYS A 78 15.92 5.05 24.53
CA LYS A 78 17.04 5.28 25.45
C LYS A 78 16.95 6.64 26.16
N ARG A 79 16.59 7.72 25.42
CA ARG A 79 16.40 9.06 26.04
C ARG A 79 15.21 9.11 27.00
N MET A 80 14.24 8.22 26.86
CA MET A 80 13.10 8.04 27.77
C MET A 80 13.43 7.13 28.97
N GLY A 81 14.66 6.62 29.08
CA GLY A 81 15.09 5.70 30.14
C GLY A 81 14.69 4.24 29.90
N VAL A 82 14.29 3.87 28.69
CA VAL A 82 13.89 2.51 28.34
C VAL A 82 14.91 1.88 27.39
N GLU A 83 15.44 0.72 27.75
CA GLU A 83 16.35 -0.05 26.88
C GLU A 83 15.54 -0.96 25.97
N LEU A 84 15.21 -0.48 24.77
CA LEU A 84 14.50 -1.24 23.73
C LEU A 84 15.35 -1.29 22.46
N LYS A 85 15.97 -2.43 22.21
CA LYS A 85 16.92 -2.63 21.11
C LYS A 85 16.18 -2.72 19.75
N ARG A 86 16.81 -2.17 18.70
CA ARG A 86 16.26 -2.22 17.33
C ARG A 86 15.99 -3.64 16.83
N GLY A 87 16.84 -4.65 17.23
CA GLY A 87 16.63 -6.05 16.89
C GLY A 87 15.35 -6.61 17.50
N THR A 88 15.05 -6.25 18.77
CA THR A 88 13.81 -6.63 19.45
C THR A 88 12.58 -6.04 18.73
N MET A 89 12.62 -4.74 18.42
CA MET A 89 11.55 -4.09 17.66
C MET A 89 11.36 -4.70 16.26
N ALA A 90 12.46 -5.04 15.56
CA ALA A 90 12.39 -5.69 14.26
C ALA A 90 11.71 -7.07 14.35
N ASN A 91 12.05 -7.87 15.36
CA ASN A 91 11.41 -9.16 15.61
C ASN A 91 9.93 -9.02 15.93
N TRP A 92 9.52 -8.03 16.72
CA TRP A 92 8.11 -7.76 16.99
C TRP A 92 7.34 -7.40 15.72
N VAL A 93 7.90 -6.53 14.89
CA VAL A 93 7.31 -6.13 13.59
C VAL A 93 7.09 -7.35 12.70
N ILE A 94 8.10 -8.22 12.57
CA ILE A 94 8.02 -9.42 11.72
C ILE A 94 6.99 -10.40 12.29
N GLN A 95 7.03 -10.69 13.59
CA GLN A 95 6.12 -11.65 14.22
C GLN A 95 4.67 -11.18 14.17
N VAL A 96 4.39 -9.91 14.47
CA VAL A 96 3.02 -9.36 14.40
C VAL A 96 2.50 -9.40 12.97
N ALA A 97 3.32 -9.04 11.99
CA ALA A 97 2.93 -9.12 10.58
C ALA A 97 2.57 -10.55 10.19
N ASP A 98 3.37 -11.53 10.58
CA ASP A 98 3.17 -12.92 10.21
C ASP A 98 2.01 -13.59 10.95
N LEU A 99 1.95 -13.42 12.27
CA LEU A 99 0.97 -14.09 13.11
C LEU A 99 -0.44 -13.50 12.99
N TYR A 100 -0.55 -12.17 12.91
CA TYR A 100 -1.83 -11.49 13.05
C TYR A 100 -2.28 -10.73 11.80
N LEU A 101 -1.35 -10.11 11.03
CA LEU A 101 -1.75 -9.23 9.94
C LEU A 101 -1.71 -9.90 8.55
N ARG A 102 -1.04 -11.04 8.40
CA ARG A 102 -1.03 -11.81 7.15
C ARG A 102 -2.44 -12.26 6.70
N PRO A 103 -3.35 -12.69 7.58
CA PRO A 103 -4.74 -12.96 7.19
C PRO A 103 -5.45 -11.74 6.59
N PHE A 104 -5.24 -10.53 7.15
CA PHE A 104 -5.78 -9.28 6.57
C PHE A 104 -5.21 -9.01 5.19
N TRP A 105 -3.90 -9.20 4.99
CA TRP A 105 -3.29 -9.06 3.68
C TRP A 105 -3.93 -9.99 2.64
N LYS A 106 -4.16 -11.25 3.00
CA LYS A 106 -4.85 -12.21 2.14
C LYS A 106 -6.27 -11.77 1.80
N ARG A 107 -7.01 -11.25 2.79
CA ARG A 107 -8.38 -10.77 2.58
C ARG A 107 -8.41 -9.50 1.72
N ILE A 108 -7.49 -8.55 1.94
CA ILE A 108 -7.32 -7.35 1.08
C ILE A 108 -7.04 -7.78 -0.37
N ARG A 109 -6.12 -8.73 -0.60
CA ARG A 109 -5.84 -9.25 -1.94
C ARG A 109 -7.07 -9.91 -2.55
N SER A 110 -7.75 -10.77 -1.82
CA SER A 110 -8.96 -11.47 -2.30
C SER A 110 -10.03 -10.46 -2.71
N GLU A 111 -10.30 -9.45 -1.90
CA GLU A 111 -11.27 -8.40 -2.18
C GLU A 111 -10.85 -7.53 -3.37
N LEU A 112 -9.55 -7.25 -3.49
CA LEU A 112 -9.02 -6.49 -4.62
C LEU A 112 -9.26 -7.21 -5.96
N LEU A 113 -9.13 -8.53 -6.00
CA LEU A 113 -9.35 -9.32 -7.22
C LEU A 113 -10.81 -9.37 -7.67
N THR A 114 -11.78 -8.97 -6.84
CA THR A 114 -13.19 -8.85 -7.22
C THR A 114 -13.54 -7.50 -7.87
N GLN A 115 -12.62 -6.53 -7.82
CA GLN A 115 -12.87 -5.19 -8.34
C GLN A 115 -12.94 -5.20 -9.88
N SER A 116 -13.69 -4.27 -10.46
CA SER A 116 -13.75 -4.10 -11.93
C SER A 116 -12.46 -3.51 -12.49
N THR A 117 -11.76 -2.70 -11.70
CA THR A 117 -10.54 -1.99 -12.11
C THR A 117 -9.48 -2.03 -11.02
N ILE A 118 -8.27 -2.43 -11.39
CA ILE A 118 -7.08 -2.42 -10.54
C ILE A 118 -6.01 -1.53 -11.16
N HIS A 119 -5.38 -0.71 -10.35
CA HIS A 119 -4.15 0.01 -10.67
C HIS A 119 -2.95 -0.77 -10.15
N ALA A 120 -1.88 -0.83 -10.93
CA ALA A 120 -0.64 -1.47 -10.50
C ALA A 120 0.60 -0.62 -10.83
N ASP A 121 1.56 -0.65 -9.91
CA ASP A 121 2.87 -0.02 -10.06
C ASP A 121 3.89 -0.75 -9.17
N GLU A 122 5.18 -0.50 -9.35
CA GLU A 122 6.23 -1.07 -8.52
C GLU A 122 7.36 -0.07 -8.25
N THR A 123 8.00 -0.22 -7.10
CA THR A 123 9.17 0.57 -6.75
C THR A 123 10.32 -0.29 -6.25
N VAL A 124 11.54 0.22 -6.33
CA VAL A 124 12.75 -0.47 -5.84
C VAL A 124 12.70 -0.61 -4.32
N ILE A 125 13.11 -1.77 -3.82
CA ILE A 125 13.52 -1.99 -2.44
C ILE A 125 14.84 -2.76 -2.45
N GLN A 126 15.80 -2.32 -1.65
CA GLN A 126 17.03 -3.06 -1.40
C GLN A 126 16.82 -4.01 -0.22
N VAL A 127 17.21 -5.27 -0.38
CA VAL A 127 17.17 -6.30 0.69
C VAL A 127 18.54 -6.91 0.81
N LEU A 128 19.18 -6.78 2.00
CA LEU A 128 20.59 -7.09 2.15
C LEU A 128 20.90 -8.60 2.15
N LYS A 129 20.02 -9.41 2.75
CA LYS A 129 20.24 -10.85 2.98
C LYS A 129 19.33 -11.73 2.13
N GLU A 130 19.20 -11.41 0.83
CA GLU A 130 18.53 -12.31 -0.12
C GLU A 130 19.46 -13.46 -0.50
N LYS A 131 18.97 -14.69 -0.37
CA LYS A 131 19.77 -15.88 -0.70
C LYS A 131 20.17 -15.86 -2.17
N GLY A 132 21.47 -16.01 -2.43
CA GLY A 132 22.02 -16.09 -3.79
C GLY A 132 22.11 -14.76 -4.54
N LYS A 133 21.93 -13.62 -3.85
CA LYS A 133 22.05 -12.30 -4.45
C LYS A 133 23.01 -11.39 -3.66
N PRO A 134 23.74 -10.50 -4.34
CA PRO A 134 24.50 -9.47 -3.65
C PRO A 134 23.58 -8.46 -2.97
N ALA A 135 24.04 -7.87 -1.85
CA ALA A 135 23.28 -6.89 -1.07
C ALA A 135 22.88 -5.61 -1.86
N THR A 136 23.55 -5.36 -2.99
CA THR A 136 23.27 -4.24 -3.90
C THR A 136 22.15 -4.52 -4.91
N SER A 137 21.59 -5.76 -4.91
CA SER A 137 20.53 -6.13 -5.83
C SER A 137 19.26 -5.32 -5.57
N GLU A 138 18.58 -4.98 -6.66
CA GLU A 138 17.29 -4.31 -6.61
C GLU A 138 16.14 -5.32 -6.63
N SER A 139 15.47 -5.44 -5.51
CA SER A 139 14.18 -6.11 -5.41
C SER A 139 13.04 -5.11 -5.60
N ARG A 140 11.81 -5.57 -5.61
CA ARG A 140 10.65 -4.71 -5.89
C ARG A 140 9.58 -4.83 -4.80
N MET A 141 9.00 -3.68 -4.48
CA MET A 141 7.72 -3.58 -3.81
C MET A 141 6.68 -3.29 -4.88
N TRP A 142 5.86 -4.27 -5.19
CA TRP A 142 4.71 -4.16 -6.07
C TRP A 142 3.53 -3.60 -5.28
N VAL A 143 2.74 -2.76 -5.88
CA VAL A 143 1.57 -2.16 -5.25
C VAL A 143 0.39 -2.25 -6.20
N TYR A 144 -0.73 -2.70 -5.66
CA TYR A 144 -1.99 -2.81 -6.36
C TYR A 144 -3.04 -2.02 -5.59
N SER A 145 -3.90 -1.29 -6.28
CA SER A 145 -4.95 -0.52 -5.64
C SER A 145 -6.26 -0.61 -6.39
N SER A 146 -7.37 -0.53 -5.68
CA SER A 146 -8.68 -0.29 -6.30
C SER A 146 -8.72 1.08 -6.97
N ALA A 147 -9.66 1.27 -7.88
CA ALA A 147 -9.93 2.55 -8.52
C ALA A 147 -10.38 3.62 -7.49
N LYS A 148 -10.19 4.92 -7.80
CA LYS A 148 -10.61 6.04 -6.96
C LYS A 148 -12.10 5.99 -6.59
N ARG A 149 -12.93 5.48 -7.52
CA ARG A 149 -14.39 5.41 -7.39
C ARG A 149 -14.92 4.05 -6.92
N ALA A 150 -14.03 3.12 -6.56
CA ALA A 150 -14.46 1.86 -5.98
C ALA A 150 -15.11 2.10 -4.61
N ASP A 151 -16.17 1.35 -4.31
CA ASP A 151 -16.89 1.43 -3.04
C ASP A 151 -15.99 1.12 -1.85
N ILE A 152 -15.04 0.20 -2.04
CA ILE A 152 -14.04 -0.18 -1.06
C ILE A 152 -12.66 0.27 -1.55
N GLN A 153 -11.99 1.09 -0.75
CA GLN A 153 -10.66 1.56 -1.07
C GLN A 153 -9.60 0.58 -0.57
N LEU A 154 -8.92 -0.09 -1.49
CA LEU A 154 -7.96 -1.15 -1.21
C LEU A 154 -6.55 -0.77 -1.67
N ARG A 155 -5.55 -1.12 -0.87
CA ARG A 155 -4.13 -0.95 -1.16
C ARG A 155 -3.41 -2.22 -0.77
N CYS A 156 -2.82 -2.93 -1.71
CA CYS A 156 -2.12 -4.18 -1.46
C CYS A 156 -0.67 -4.08 -1.93
N PHE A 157 0.27 -4.25 -1.00
CA PHE A 157 1.70 -4.25 -1.26
C PHE A 157 2.20 -5.69 -1.29
N GLU A 158 3.14 -5.98 -2.17
CA GLU A 158 3.77 -7.28 -2.30
C GLU A 158 5.28 -7.13 -2.53
N TYR A 159 6.08 -7.72 -1.64
CA TYR A 159 7.52 -7.81 -1.86
C TYR A 159 7.86 -8.96 -2.82
N ARG A 160 8.72 -8.67 -3.80
CA ARG A 160 9.28 -9.67 -4.72
C ARG A 160 10.73 -9.36 -5.03
N GLU A 161 11.52 -10.41 -5.22
CA GLU A 161 12.96 -10.33 -5.44
C GLU A 161 13.37 -9.78 -6.81
N SER A 162 12.41 -9.46 -7.69
CA SER A 162 12.72 -8.92 -9.03
C SER A 162 11.57 -8.14 -9.64
N ARG A 163 11.87 -7.43 -10.74
CA ARG A 163 10.87 -6.75 -11.58
C ARG A 163 10.18 -7.68 -12.59
N SER A 164 10.33 -9.01 -12.48
CA SER A 164 9.75 -9.92 -13.46
C SER A 164 8.23 -9.85 -13.48
N GLY A 165 7.64 -9.67 -14.66
CA GLY A 165 6.19 -9.66 -14.86
C GLY A 165 5.47 -10.96 -14.47
N LYS A 166 6.22 -12.06 -14.18
CA LYS A 166 5.64 -13.28 -13.59
C LYS A 166 4.95 -12.99 -12.27
N TRP A 167 5.44 -12.00 -11.51
CA TRP A 167 4.90 -11.66 -10.20
C TRP A 167 3.54 -10.97 -10.30
N ALA A 168 3.41 -10.02 -11.23
CA ALA A 168 2.11 -9.41 -11.52
C ALA A 168 1.10 -10.46 -12.02
N LYS A 169 1.54 -11.38 -12.91
CA LYS A 169 0.69 -12.50 -13.36
C LYS A 169 0.21 -13.36 -12.18
N THR A 170 1.12 -13.77 -11.29
CA THR A 170 0.78 -14.61 -10.13
C THR A 170 -0.12 -13.88 -9.13
N PHE A 171 0.17 -12.59 -8.87
CA PHE A 171 -0.66 -11.79 -7.94
C PHE A 171 -2.09 -11.62 -8.47
N LEU A 172 -2.24 -11.32 -9.76
CA LEU A 172 -3.50 -11.02 -10.43
C LEU A 172 -4.18 -12.27 -11.02
N GLU A 173 -3.74 -13.47 -10.66
CA GLU A 173 -4.39 -14.71 -11.09
C GLU A 173 -5.87 -14.72 -10.67
N GLY A 174 -6.75 -14.94 -11.65
CA GLY A 174 -8.22 -14.89 -11.49
C GLY A 174 -8.84 -13.50 -11.69
N PHE A 175 -8.04 -12.44 -11.89
CA PHE A 175 -8.56 -11.11 -12.21
C PHE A 175 -8.79 -10.95 -13.71
N SER A 176 -10.02 -10.58 -14.11
CA SER A 176 -10.43 -10.39 -15.51
C SER A 176 -10.93 -8.99 -15.85
N GLY A 177 -10.81 -8.04 -14.91
CA GLY A 177 -11.22 -6.65 -15.12
C GLY A 177 -10.20 -5.79 -15.88
N VAL A 178 -10.22 -4.49 -15.65
CA VAL A 178 -9.28 -3.54 -16.25
C VAL A 178 -8.05 -3.36 -15.36
N LEU A 179 -6.86 -3.51 -15.94
CA LEU A 179 -5.59 -3.28 -15.28
C LEU A 179 -4.94 -1.99 -15.82
N ILE A 180 -4.91 -0.94 -14.98
CA ILE A 180 -4.29 0.34 -15.32
C ILE A 180 -2.83 0.34 -14.84
N THR A 181 -1.89 0.58 -15.75
CA THR A 181 -0.46 0.56 -15.46
C THR A 181 0.30 1.63 -16.25
N ASP A 182 1.58 1.77 -15.95
CA ASP A 182 2.53 2.44 -16.85
C ASP A 182 2.82 1.60 -18.12
N GLY A 183 3.81 2.02 -18.88
CA GLY A 183 4.25 1.33 -20.12
C GLY A 183 5.14 0.11 -19.90
N TYR A 184 5.34 -0.38 -18.68
CA TYR A 184 6.20 -1.53 -18.43
C TYR A 184 5.65 -2.81 -19.07
N SER A 185 6.46 -3.44 -19.92
CA SER A 185 6.06 -4.64 -20.69
C SER A 185 5.81 -5.89 -19.83
N GLY A 186 6.31 -5.91 -18.59
CA GLY A 186 6.08 -7.02 -17.66
C GLY A 186 4.59 -7.29 -17.40
N TYR A 187 3.75 -6.26 -17.41
CA TYR A 187 2.31 -6.38 -17.25
C TYR A 187 1.60 -7.07 -18.43
N ASN A 188 2.25 -7.22 -19.61
CA ASN A 188 1.69 -7.99 -20.73
C ASN A 188 1.54 -9.49 -20.42
N LYS A 189 2.14 -9.97 -19.33
CA LYS A 189 1.97 -11.35 -18.85
C LYS A 189 0.62 -11.61 -18.16
N VAL A 190 -0.09 -10.55 -17.77
CA VAL A 190 -1.46 -10.64 -17.24
C VAL A 190 -2.41 -10.64 -18.44
N GLN A 191 -2.78 -11.82 -18.91
CA GLN A 191 -3.50 -12.00 -20.18
C GLN A 191 -5.03 -11.90 -20.03
N ASP A 192 -5.56 -12.22 -18.84
CA ASP A 192 -7.00 -12.25 -18.59
C ASP A 192 -7.58 -10.86 -18.31
N ALA A 193 -6.74 -9.89 -17.99
CA ALA A 193 -7.15 -8.50 -17.73
C ALA A 193 -6.95 -7.62 -18.96
N LYS A 194 -7.90 -6.70 -19.19
CA LYS A 194 -7.78 -5.67 -20.20
C LYS A 194 -6.84 -4.57 -19.71
N ARG A 195 -5.74 -4.33 -20.41
CA ARG A 195 -4.81 -3.26 -20.03
C ARG A 195 -5.27 -1.88 -20.47
N ALA A 196 -5.18 -0.90 -19.56
CA ALA A 196 -5.28 0.52 -19.86
C ALA A 196 -3.97 1.23 -19.49
N GLY A 197 -3.60 2.24 -20.29
CA GLY A 197 -2.36 3.00 -20.15
C GLY A 197 -2.56 4.29 -19.36
N CYS A 198 -1.44 4.85 -18.89
CA CYS A 198 -1.40 6.07 -18.08
C CYS A 198 -1.04 7.29 -18.93
N TRP A 199 -1.97 8.22 -19.12
CA TRP A 199 -1.72 9.49 -19.81
C TRP A 199 -0.82 10.44 -19.01
N ALA A 200 -0.72 10.29 -17.69
CA ALA A 200 0.24 11.07 -16.90
C ALA A 200 1.69 10.71 -17.26
N HIS A 201 1.97 9.42 -17.53
CA HIS A 201 3.28 8.99 -18.04
C HIS A 201 3.54 9.50 -19.46
N MET A 202 2.53 9.46 -20.34
CA MET A 202 2.64 10.04 -21.67
C MET A 202 2.94 11.54 -21.62
N ARG A 203 2.21 12.28 -20.77
CA ARG A 203 2.40 13.72 -20.57
C ARG A 203 3.81 14.03 -20.04
N ARG A 204 4.34 13.21 -19.13
CA ARG A 204 5.71 13.33 -18.60
C ARG A 204 6.74 13.15 -19.71
N LYS A 205 6.55 12.17 -20.63
CA LYS A 205 7.43 11.95 -21.78
C LYS A 205 7.49 13.17 -22.70
N TRP A 206 6.38 13.82 -22.98
CA TRP A 206 6.36 15.07 -23.73
C TRP A 206 7.07 16.21 -22.98
N LEU A 207 6.85 16.33 -21.67
CA LEU A 207 7.51 17.35 -20.85
C LEU A 207 9.03 17.16 -20.83
N GLU A 208 9.52 15.93 -20.68
CA GLU A 208 10.96 15.59 -20.72
C GLU A 208 11.61 15.88 -22.09
N ALA A 209 10.81 15.85 -23.16
CA ALA A 209 11.27 16.12 -24.52
C ALA A 209 11.17 17.61 -24.90
N MET A 210 10.57 18.44 -24.05
CA MET A 210 10.34 19.86 -24.32
C MET A 210 11.58 20.67 -23.93
N PRO A 211 12.16 21.45 -24.88
CA PRO A 211 13.23 22.39 -24.55
C PRO A 211 12.71 23.51 -23.63
N GLU A 212 13.62 24.09 -22.86
CA GLU A 212 13.30 25.26 -22.04
C GLU A 212 12.84 26.43 -22.93
N GLY A 213 11.73 27.09 -22.52
CA GLY A 213 11.15 28.19 -23.29
C GLY A 213 10.43 27.78 -24.59
N ALA A 214 10.11 26.49 -24.76
CA ALA A 214 9.47 25.99 -25.98
C ALA A 214 8.07 26.58 -26.21
N ASP A 215 7.80 27.01 -27.46
CA ASP A 215 6.48 27.46 -27.91
C ASP A 215 5.69 26.28 -28.51
N ALA A 216 4.43 26.10 -28.09
CA ALA A 216 3.53 25.08 -28.60
C ALA A 216 3.24 25.20 -30.11
N LYS A 217 3.37 26.38 -30.70
CA LYS A 217 3.14 26.57 -32.15
C LYS A 217 4.24 25.91 -32.98
N THR A 218 5.48 25.89 -32.50
CA THR A 218 6.65 25.44 -33.25
C THR A 218 7.24 24.14 -32.69
N CYS A 219 7.14 23.88 -31.40
CA CYS A 219 7.73 22.72 -30.74
C CYS A 219 6.79 21.51 -30.72
N LYS A 220 7.20 20.40 -31.35
CA LYS A 220 6.42 19.15 -31.38
C LYS A 220 6.17 18.58 -29.99
N ALA A 221 7.14 18.65 -29.07
CA ALA A 221 6.97 18.17 -27.70
C ALA A 221 5.92 19.00 -26.94
N ALA A 222 5.91 20.32 -27.12
CA ALA A 222 4.90 21.20 -26.54
C ALA A 222 3.49 20.94 -27.11
N GLN A 223 3.38 20.65 -28.41
CA GLN A 223 2.11 20.23 -29.02
C GLN A 223 1.59 18.93 -28.41
N GLY A 224 2.45 17.90 -28.25
CA GLY A 224 2.08 16.64 -27.63
C GLY A 224 1.67 16.80 -26.16
N TYR A 225 2.36 17.66 -25.42
CA TYR A 225 2.01 18.02 -24.04
C TYR A 225 0.65 18.68 -23.96
N GLU A 226 0.33 19.58 -24.91
CA GLU A 226 -0.97 20.26 -24.94
C GLU A 226 -2.13 19.30 -25.23
N PHE A 227 -1.98 18.32 -26.12
CA PHE A 227 -2.97 17.27 -26.30
C PHE A 227 -3.29 16.55 -24.99
N CYS A 228 -2.25 16.20 -24.23
CA CYS A 228 -2.45 15.58 -22.91
C CYS A 228 -3.20 16.51 -21.95
N ASN A 229 -2.84 17.79 -21.89
CA ASN A 229 -3.51 18.78 -21.03
C ASN A 229 -5.01 18.89 -21.34
N ARG A 230 -5.38 18.93 -22.61
CA ARG A 230 -6.77 18.98 -23.06
C ARG A 230 -7.56 17.75 -22.61
N LEU A 231 -6.98 16.55 -22.71
CA LEU A 231 -7.62 15.34 -22.20
C LEU A 231 -7.83 15.37 -20.67
N PHE A 232 -6.80 15.80 -19.92
CA PHE A 232 -6.94 15.97 -18.48
C PHE A 232 -7.94 17.05 -18.07
N GLU A 233 -8.05 18.12 -18.84
CA GLU A 233 -9.05 19.17 -18.61
C GLU A 233 -10.47 18.64 -18.75
N LEU A 234 -10.74 17.87 -19.80
CA LEU A 234 -12.05 17.22 -19.97
C LEU A 234 -12.35 16.24 -18.82
N GLU A 235 -11.38 15.44 -18.42
CA GLU A 235 -11.58 14.51 -17.28
C GLU A 235 -11.93 15.23 -15.97
N ARG A 236 -11.37 16.42 -15.71
CA ARG A 236 -11.78 17.26 -14.57
C ARG A 236 -13.22 17.70 -14.68
N GLN A 237 -13.67 18.08 -15.89
CA GLN A 237 -15.07 18.47 -16.13
C GLN A 237 -16.03 17.27 -15.95
N PHE A 238 -15.56 16.06 -16.16
CA PHE A 238 -16.34 14.81 -16.03
C PHE A 238 -16.33 14.21 -14.61
N GLU A 239 -15.69 14.85 -13.65
CA GLU A 239 -15.46 14.24 -12.31
C GLU A 239 -16.78 13.93 -11.58
N GLY A 240 -17.82 14.76 -11.72
CA GLY A 240 -19.14 14.56 -11.10
C GLY A 240 -20.09 13.65 -11.84
N LEU A 241 -19.74 13.18 -13.04
CA LEU A 241 -20.62 12.35 -13.88
C LEU A 241 -20.64 10.88 -13.44
N THR A 242 -21.74 10.20 -13.72
CA THR A 242 -21.83 8.74 -13.63
C THR A 242 -20.89 8.07 -14.64
N THR A 243 -20.67 6.77 -14.49
CA THR A 243 -19.83 5.98 -15.40
C THR A 243 -20.35 6.05 -16.85
N GLU A 244 -21.67 5.94 -17.03
CA GLU A 244 -22.34 5.96 -18.32
C GLU A 244 -22.26 7.36 -18.97
N GLU A 245 -22.59 8.39 -18.22
CA GLU A 245 -22.51 9.79 -18.69
C GLU A 245 -21.07 10.15 -19.08
N ARG A 246 -20.10 9.73 -18.28
CA ARG A 246 -18.68 9.96 -18.56
C ARG A 246 -18.26 9.26 -19.85
N LEU A 247 -18.70 8.03 -20.08
CA LEU A 247 -18.41 7.31 -21.32
C LEU A 247 -18.95 8.05 -22.55
N ILE A 248 -20.19 8.57 -22.46
CA ILE A 248 -20.82 9.37 -23.53
C ILE A 248 -19.98 10.63 -23.79
N GLN A 249 -19.66 11.40 -22.73
CA GLN A 249 -18.89 12.64 -22.86
C GLN A 249 -17.46 12.39 -23.39
N ARG A 250 -16.82 11.29 -23.01
CA ARG A 250 -15.52 10.89 -23.54
C ARG A 250 -15.57 10.60 -25.04
N LYS A 251 -16.58 9.84 -25.50
CA LYS A 251 -16.75 9.56 -26.93
C LYS A 251 -16.98 10.84 -27.73
N GLU A 252 -17.80 11.74 -27.21
CA GLU A 252 -18.17 12.98 -27.87
C GLU A 252 -17.05 14.03 -27.88
N LYS A 253 -16.35 14.22 -26.77
CA LYS A 253 -15.37 15.32 -26.60
C LYS A 253 -13.91 14.86 -26.61
N SER A 254 -13.59 13.75 -25.94
CA SER A 254 -12.22 13.24 -25.88
C SER A 254 -11.83 12.43 -27.13
N GLY A 255 -12.80 11.74 -27.72
CA GLY A 255 -12.59 10.96 -28.96
C GLY A 255 -11.97 11.76 -30.10
N PRO A 256 -12.56 12.91 -30.51
CA PRO A 256 -11.98 13.74 -31.57
C PRO A 256 -10.57 14.27 -31.23
N ILE A 257 -10.30 14.58 -29.96
CA ILE A 257 -8.95 15.02 -29.53
C ILE A 257 -7.96 13.87 -29.68
N LEU A 258 -8.38 12.67 -29.31
CA LEU A 258 -7.52 11.48 -29.39
C LEU A 258 -7.24 11.10 -30.86
N GLU A 259 -8.21 11.17 -31.74
CA GLU A 259 -8.03 10.96 -33.19
C GLU A 259 -7.06 11.98 -33.79
N ALA A 260 -7.26 13.27 -33.45
CA ALA A 260 -6.34 14.34 -33.87
C ALA A 260 -4.91 14.10 -33.33
N TYR A 261 -4.77 13.65 -32.08
CA TYR A 261 -3.48 13.30 -31.49
C TYR A 261 -2.79 12.18 -32.26
N TRP A 262 -3.48 11.09 -32.57
CA TRP A 262 -2.88 9.97 -33.32
C TRP A 262 -2.52 10.37 -34.74
N THR A 263 -3.37 11.14 -35.44
CA THR A 263 -3.07 11.66 -36.76
C THR A 263 -1.85 12.56 -36.73
N TRP A 264 -1.80 13.52 -35.81
CA TRP A 264 -0.68 14.42 -35.63
C TRP A 264 0.63 13.69 -35.28
N LEU A 265 0.59 12.64 -34.43
CA LEU A 265 1.77 11.90 -34.01
C LEU A 265 2.53 11.33 -35.21
N TYR A 266 1.82 10.83 -36.22
CA TYR A 266 2.43 10.28 -37.42
C TYR A 266 2.98 11.35 -38.38
N THR A 267 2.68 12.63 -38.16
CA THR A 267 3.30 13.74 -38.94
C THR A 267 4.68 14.14 -38.44
N ILE A 268 5.15 13.59 -37.31
CA ILE A 268 6.46 13.94 -36.74
C ILE A 268 7.57 13.20 -37.51
N PRO A 269 8.40 13.93 -38.28
CA PRO A 269 9.41 13.29 -39.12
C PRO A 269 10.67 12.95 -38.30
N ARG A 270 11.16 11.73 -38.38
CA ARG A 270 12.45 11.26 -37.86
C ARG A 270 12.83 11.84 -36.49
N PRO A 271 12.01 11.62 -35.42
CA PRO A 271 12.32 12.16 -34.11
C PRO A 271 13.62 11.58 -33.54
N THR A 272 14.37 12.39 -32.79
CA THR A 272 15.63 12.02 -32.16
C THR A 272 15.61 12.31 -30.67
N GLY A 273 16.51 11.73 -29.89
CA GLY A 273 16.65 11.98 -28.44
C GLY A 273 15.33 11.75 -27.65
N LYS A 274 15.04 12.60 -26.71
CA LYS A 274 13.84 12.54 -25.89
C LYS A 274 12.52 12.62 -26.67
N LEU A 275 12.51 13.33 -27.81
CA LEU A 275 11.35 13.37 -28.70
C LEU A 275 11.07 11.98 -29.30
N LYS A 276 12.10 11.25 -29.68
CA LYS A 276 11.98 9.86 -30.17
C LYS A 276 11.41 8.98 -29.06
N ASP A 277 11.90 9.11 -27.83
CA ASP A 277 11.41 8.33 -26.69
C ASP A 277 9.90 8.56 -26.46
N ALA A 278 9.44 9.81 -26.52
CA ALA A 278 8.04 10.16 -26.37
C ALA A 278 7.16 9.59 -27.50
N VAL A 279 7.60 9.74 -28.76
CA VAL A 279 6.88 9.20 -29.94
C VAL A 279 6.82 7.67 -29.89
N THR A 280 7.95 7.02 -29.59
CA THR A 280 8.01 5.54 -29.48
C THR A 280 7.11 5.03 -28.36
N TYR A 281 7.11 5.70 -27.20
CA TYR A 281 6.21 5.36 -26.10
C TYR A 281 4.75 5.47 -26.52
N ALA A 282 4.36 6.59 -27.16
CA ALA A 282 2.99 6.79 -27.63
C ALA A 282 2.57 5.69 -28.61
N GLN A 283 3.42 5.36 -29.61
CA GLN A 283 3.14 4.33 -30.59
C GLN A 283 2.98 2.93 -29.96
N ASN A 284 3.89 2.56 -29.05
CA ASN A 284 3.87 1.28 -28.36
C ASN A 284 2.67 1.14 -27.40
N GLN A 285 2.18 2.25 -26.84
CA GLN A 285 1.08 2.26 -25.89
C GLN A 285 -0.27 2.68 -26.50
N LYS A 286 -0.36 2.83 -27.83
CA LYS A 286 -1.56 3.35 -28.50
C LYS A 286 -2.84 2.65 -28.07
N ALA A 287 -2.87 1.32 -28.11
CA ALA A 287 -4.06 0.54 -27.73
C ALA A 287 -4.42 0.77 -26.25
N HIS A 288 -3.43 0.74 -25.36
CA HIS A 288 -3.65 0.91 -23.92
C HIS A 288 -4.07 2.35 -23.57
N LEU A 289 -3.46 3.36 -24.21
CA LEU A 289 -3.81 4.78 -24.00
C LEU A 289 -5.20 5.10 -24.54
N SER A 290 -5.72 4.35 -25.52
CA SER A 290 -7.05 4.56 -26.06
C SER A 290 -8.16 3.87 -25.27
N ALA A 291 -7.83 2.90 -24.39
CA ALA A 291 -8.78 2.06 -23.69
C ALA A 291 -9.76 2.84 -22.79
N PHE A 292 -9.41 4.03 -22.28
CA PHE A 292 -10.31 4.85 -21.46
C PHE A 292 -11.57 5.33 -22.17
N LEU A 293 -11.57 5.30 -23.52
CA LEU A 293 -12.77 5.60 -24.32
C LEU A 293 -13.78 4.43 -24.40
N GLU A 294 -13.41 3.25 -23.91
CA GLU A 294 -14.24 2.06 -24.03
C GLU A 294 -15.13 1.84 -22.80
N HIS A 295 -14.65 2.30 -21.61
CA HIS A 295 -15.39 2.16 -20.35
C HIS A 295 -15.28 3.44 -19.53
N GLY A 296 -16.41 3.94 -19.03
CA GLY A 296 -16.44 5.18 -18.23
C GLY A 296 -15.74 5.07 -16.87
N GLU A 297 -15.55 3.87 -16.35
CA GLU A 297 -14.87 3.62 -15.07
C GLU A 297 -13.34 3.69 -15.18
N ILE A 298 -12.74 3.48 -16.37
CA ILE A 298 -11.30 3.52 -16.55
C ILE A 298 -10.77 4.92 -16.25
N GLU A 299 -9.83 5.03 -15.33
CA GLU A 299 -9.16 6.29 -15.04
C GLU A 299 -8.09 6.59 -16.10
N ILE A 300 -7.98 7.87 -16.48
CA ILE A 300 -7.01 8.30 -17.52
C ILE A 300 -5.56 8.21 -17.05
N SER A 301 -5.33 8.06 -15.75
CA SER A 301 -3.99 8.01 -15.16
C SER A 301 -3.85 6.94 -14.09
N ASN A 302 -2.61 6.54 -13.83
CA ASN A 302 -2.23 5.61 -12.77
C ASN A 302 -1.93 6.32 -11.43
N ASN A 303 -2.34 7.58 -11.28
CA ASN A 303 -2.01 8.40 -10.10
C ASN A 303 -2.53 7.80 -8.79
N GLN A 304 -3.59 6.99 -8.85
CA GLN A 304 -4.18 6.34 -7.69
C GLN A 304 -3.14 5.45 -6.99
N VAL A 305 -2.48 4.55 -7.71
CA VAL A 305 -1.45 3.70 -7.13
C VAL A 305 -0.13 4.44 -6.90
N GLU A 306 0.20 5.45 -7.71
CA GLU A 306 1.37 6.30 -7.46
C GLU A 306 1.25 7.04 -6.12
N ASN A 307 0.06 7.49 -5.74
CA ASN A 307 -0.20 8.08 -4.42
C ASN A 307 -0.15 7.02 -3.30
N ALA A 308 -0.65 5.81 -3.56
CA ALA A 308 -0.57 4.70 -2.60
C ALA A 308 0.88 4.27 -2.30
N ILE A 309 1.75 4.28 -3.31
CA ILE A 309 3.17 3.88 -3.17
C ILE A 309 4.03 4.95 -2.48
N ARG A 310 3.60 6.21 -2.52
CA ARG A 310 4.38 7.36 -2.02
C ARG A 310 4.80 7.24 -0.54
N PRO A 311 3.95 6.82 0.42
CA PRO A 311 4.36 6.63 1.81
C PRO A 311 5.52 5.64 1.96
N PHE A 312 5.52 4.55 1.21
CA PHE A 312 6.62 3.60 1.16
C PHE A 312 7.91 4.23 0.61
N VAL A 313 7.82 5.00 -0.48
CA VAL A 313 8.99 5.66 -1.10
C VAL A 313 9.58 6.72 -0.17
N VAL A 314 8.74 7.47 0.54
CA VAL A 314 9.18 8.45 1.56
C VAL A 314 9.83 7.72 2.73
N GLY A 315 9.18 6.69 3.28
CA GLY A 315 9.70 5.87 4.36
C GLY A 315 11.06 5.26 4.02
N ARG A 316 11.21 4.74 2.80
CA ARG A 316 12.48 4.18 2.29
C ARG A 316 13.63 5.18 2.35
N LYS A 317 13.40 6.46 2.13
CA LYS A 317 14.45 7.49 2.30
C LYS A 317 14.93 7.60 3.76
N GLY A 318 14.11 7.22 4.74
CA GLY A 318 14.46 7.19 6.16
C GLY A 318 15.21 5.93 6.57
N TRP A 319 14.73 4.74 6.17
CA TRP A 319 15.28 3.45 6.61
C TRP A 319 16.16 2.74 5.56
N LEU A 320 16.22 3.20 4.32
CA LEU A 320 17.07 2.83 3.17
C LEU A 320 16.84 1.41 2.61
N PHE A 321 16.87 0.38 3.43
CA PHE A 321 16.82 -1.04 3.03
C PHE A 321 16.04 -1.88 4.05
N ALA A 322 15.66 -3.09 3.65
CA ALA A 322 15.29 -4.17 4.55
C ALA A 322 16.50 -5.10 4.77
N ASP A 323 16.72 -5.56 6.00
CA ASP A 323 17.84 -6.47 6.29
C ASP A 323 17.59 -7.86 5.70
N THR A 324 16.36 -8.34 5.78
CA THR A 324 15.95 -9.69 5.35
C THR A 324 14.71 -9.68 4.47
N PRO A 325 14.50 -10.74 3.65
CA PRO A 325 13.24 -10.95 2.93
C PRO A 325 12.00 -10.92 3.83
N GLN A 326 12.08 -11.54 5.03
CA GLN A 326 10.99 -11.54 6.00
C GLN A 326 10.64 -10.12 6.47
N GLY A 327 11.64 -9.26 6.67
CA GLY A 327 11.43 -7.85 7.02
C GLY A 327 10.79 -7.04 5.89
N ALA A 328 11.14 -7.35 4.62
CA ALA A 328 10.52 -6.74 3.45
C ALA A 328 9.06 -7.20 3.28
N GLU A 329 8.79 -8.50 3.49
CA GLU A 329 7.45 -9.07 3.45
C GLU A 329 6.56 -8.54 4.58
N ALA A 330 7.08 -8.45 5.80
CA ALA A 330 6.38 -7.83 6.92
C ALA A 330 6.02 -6.36 6.60
N SER A 331 6.92 -5.62 5.96
CA SER A 331 6.63 -4.26 5.52
C SER A 331 5.51 -4.21 4.47
N ALA A 332 5.47 -5.14 3.52
CA ALA A 332 4.39 -5.23 2.53
C ALA A 332 3.03 -5.47 3.20
N ILE A 333 2.97 -6.41 4.14
CA ILE A 333 1.75 -6.74 4.89
C ILE A 333 1.25 -5.52 5.69
N ILE A 334 2.16 -4.87 6.44
CA ILE A 334 1.82 -3.74 7.29
C ILE A 334 1.38 -2.54 6.46
N TYR A 335 2.11 -2.18 5.38
CA TYR A 335 1.69 -1.10 4.48
C TYR A 335 0.33 -1.39 3.84
N SER A 336 0.05 -2.64 3.48
CA SER A 336 -1.26 -3.00 2.91
C SER A 336 -2.40 -2.68 3.86
N LEU A 337 -2.29 -3.11 5.12
CA LEU A 337 -3.31 -2.83 6.12
C LEU A 337 -3.43 -1.33 6.41
N MET A 338 -2.30 -0.67 6.68
CA MET A 338 -2.28 0.74 7.08
C MET A 338 -2.77 1.67 5.98
N GLU A 339 -2.31 1.48 4.74
CA GLU A 339 -2.74 2.32 3.63
C GLU A 339 -4.18 2.01 3.19
N THR A 340 -4.67 0.78 3.39
CA THR A 340 -6.10 0.46 3.23
C THR A 340 -6.93 1.14 4.32
N ALA A 341 -6.51 1.10 5.58
CA ALA A 341 -7.20 1.76 6.68
C ALA A 341 -7.28 3.29 6.47
N LYS A 342 -6.19 3.93 6.09
CA LYS A 342 -6.16 5.36 5.73
C LYS A 342 -7.09 5.69 4.56
N ALA A 343 -7.09 4.85 3.52
CA ALA A 343 -7.93 5.06 2.34
C ALA A 343 -9.43 4.91 2.65
N ASN A 344 -9.79 4.19 3.74
CA ASN A 344 -11.14 4.09 4.28
C ASN A 344 -11.37 5.04 5.46
N HIS A 345 -10.54 6.07 5.62
CA HIS A 345 -10.67 7.16 6.59
C HIS A 345 -10.65 6.75 8.06
N LEU A 346 -9.94 5.67 8.43
CA LEU A 346 -9.82 5.27 9.82
C LEU A 346 -8.70 6.05 10.55
N ARG A 347 -8.92 6.34 11.84
CA ARG A 347 -7.88 6.79 12.76
C ARG A 347 -6.92 5.63 13.03
N LEU A 348 -5.78 5.68 12.37
CA LEU A 348 -4.88 4.54 12.24
C LEU A 348 -4.29 4.06 13.58
N ASP A 349 -3.91 5.00 14.47
CA ASP A 349 -3.39 4.67 15.81
C ASP A 349 -4.39 3.85 16.62
N ASP A 350 -5.63 4.32 16.68
CA ASP A 350 -6.71 3.67 17.44
C ASP A 350 -7.07 2.30 16.85
N TYR A 351 -7.15 2.24 15.51
CA TYR A 351 -7.45 1.00 14.81
C TYR A 351 -6.38 -0.07 15.02
N LEU A 352 -5.09 0.27 14.86
CA LEU A 352 -4.00 -0.67 15.09
C LEU A 352 -3.91 -1.11 16.56
N LEU A 353 -4.09 -0.18 17.49
CA LEU A 353 -4.10 -0.50 18.92
C LEU A 353 -5.23 -1.48 19.24
N HIS A 354 -6.42 -1.25 18.70
CA HIS A 354 -7.55 -2.14 18.85
C HIS A 354 -7.25 -3.53 18.33
N LEU A 355 -6.78 -3.64 17.06
CA LEU A 355 -6.42 -4.91 16.47
C LEU A 355 -5.41 -5.70 17.32
N LEU A 356 -4.29 -5.06 17.69
CA LEU A 356 -3.22 -5.73 18.44
C LEU A 356 -3.64 -6.07 19.88
N SER A 357 -4.69 -5.44 20.40
CA SER A 357 -5.25 -5.77 21.72
C SER A 357 -6.13 -7.01 21.71
N ILE A 358 -6.89 -7.24 20.62
CA ILE A 358 -7.89 -8.32 20.57
C ILE A 358 -7.46 -9.55 19.80
N LEU A 359 -6.55 -9.40 18.82
CA LEU A 359 -6.11 -10.50 17.93
C LEU A 359 -5.47 -11.67 18.69
N PRO A 360 -4.68 -11.47 19.75
CA PRO A 360 -4.13 -12.61 20.51
C PRO A 360 -5.21 -13.54 21.07
N GLU A 361 -6.28 -12.98 21.65
CA GLU A 361 -7.39 -13.76 22.19
C GLU A 361 -8.19 -14.46 21.09
N ARG A 362 -8.48 -13.78 19.98
CA ARG A 362 -9.18 -14.37 18.83
C ARG A 362 -8.36 -15.51 18.19
N ALA A 363 -7.05 -15.37 18.10
CA ALA A 363 -6.16 -16.40 17.57
C ALA A 363 -6.08 -17.65 18.44
N GLU A 364 -6.20 -17.54 19.79
CA GLU A 364 -6.27 -18.69 20.68
C GLU A 364 -7.61 -19.43 20.59
N GLN A 365 -8.70 -18.71 20.39
CA GLN A 365 -10.05 -19.29 20.39
C GLN A 365 -10.36 -20.07 19.11
N ARG A 366 -9.76 -19.74 17.97
CA ARG A 366 -10.05 -20.39 16.67
C ARG A 366 -8.79 -20.47 15.78
N LYS A 367 -8.62 -21.62 15.09
CA LYS A 367 -7.57 -21.79 14.09
C LYS A 367 -7.77 -20.90 12.85
N ASP A 368 -9.05 -20.64 12.49
CA ASP A 368 -9.45 -19.69 11.44
C ASP A 368 -10.42 -18.70 12.09
N PHE A 369 -9.90 -17.58 12.61
CA PHE A 369 -10.76 -16.58 13.21
C PHE A 369 -11.43 -15.71 12.14
N GLU A 370 -12.75 -15.54 12.30
CA GLU A 370 -13.51 -14.59 11.51
C GLU A 370 -12.96 -13.18 11.79
N MET A 371 -12.69 -12.44 10.72
CA MET A 371 -12.09 -11.10 10.81
C MET A 371 -12.87 -10.05 10.01
N ASP A 372 -14.01 -10.41 9.43
CA ASP A 372 -14.76 -9.51 8.56
C ASP A 372 -15.24 -8.25 9.31
N ASP A 373 -15.53 -8.37 10.60
CA ASP A 373 -15.83 -7.25 11.49
C ASP A 373 -14.63 -6.32 11.76
N LEU A 374 -13.41 -6.81 11.57
CA LEU A 374 -12.16 -6.09 11.83
C LEU A 374 -11.54 -5.48 10.58
N LEU A 375 -12.10 -5.73 9.41
CA LEU A 375 -11.56 -5.22 8.16
C LEU A 375 -11.68 -3.69 8.08
N PRO A 376 -10.69 -2.98 7.47
CA PRO A 376 -10.71 -1.52 7.41
C PRO A 376 -11.96 -0.90 6.78
N TRP A 377 -12.71 -1.67 6.01
CA TRP A 377 -13.94 -1.24 5.35
C TRP A 377 -15.22 -1.76 6.01
N SER A 378 -15.11 -2.49 7.12
CA SER A 378 -16.30 -2.95 7.86
C SER A 378 -17.03 -1.78 8.52
N GLU A 379 -18.33 -1.92 8.69
CA GLU A 379 -19.16 -0.89 9.34
C GLU A 379 -18.77 -0.69 10.80
N GLU A 380 -18.36 -1.77 11.50
CA GLU A 380 -17.87 -1.70 12.87
C GLU A 380 -16.63 -0.81 12.97
N MET A 381 -15.60 -1.06 12.16
CA MET A 381 -14.36 -0.28 12.23
C MET A 381 -14.59 1.16 11.80
N LYS A 382 -15.42 1.40 10.78
CA LYS A 382 -15.82 2.76 10.40
C LYS A 382 -16.55 3.47 11.52
N SER A 383 -17.51 2.81 12.19
CA SER A 383 -18.27 3.42 13.28
C SER A 383 -17.39 3.81 14.48
N TRP A 384 -16.35 3.03 14.78
CA TRP A 384 -15.49 3.26 15.96
C TRP A 384 -14.30 4.18 15.68
N PHE A 385 -13.76 4.10 14.46
CA PHE A 385 -12.45 4.70 14.16
C PHE A 385 -12.46 5.68 12.97
N SER A 386 -13.60 6.11 12.44
CA SER A 386 -13.60 7.15 11.41
C SER A 386 -12.83 8.40 11.85
N ALA A 387 -11.97 8.89 10.98
CA ALA A 387 -11.38 10.21 11.12
C ALA A 387 -12.47 11.27 10.87
N VAL A 388 -12.53 12.28 11.74
CA VAL A 388 -13.47 13.41 11.62
C VAL A 388 -13.10 14.30 10.45
#